data_e72b20feb232f1681dcf45381eaf474a
#
_entry.id   e72b20feb232f1681dcf45381eaf474a
#
_cell.length_a   1.000
_cell.length_b   1.000
_cell.length_c   1.000
_cell.angle_alpha   90.00
_cell.angle_beta   90.00
_cell.angle_gamma   90.00
#
_symmetry.space_group_name_H-M   'P 1'
#
loop_
_entity.id
_entity.type
_entity.pdbx_description
1 polymer ?
#
loop_
_entity_poly.entity_id
_entity_poly.type
_entity_poly.pdbx_seq_one_letter_code
_entity_poly.pdbx_strand_id
1 'polypeptide(L)'
;ILPHSAYSETLYQAGSWSHKRRVCQFSERKEGNLFYDVISLVTNMTSGTSQDQFQLYRGRGQAENFIKEMKEGFFGDKTDSSTLIKNEVRMMMSCIAYNLYLFLKHLAGGDFQTLTIKRFRHLFLHVVGKCVRTGRKQLLKLSSLYTYSELFSALYS
;
A
#
# COMPACT_ATOMS: atom_id res chain seq x y z
N ILE A 1 -19.21 -28.73 -11.21
CA ILE A 1 -18.35 -28.94 -10.03
C ILE A 1 -18.36 -27.65 -9.22
N LEU A 2 -18.87 -27.74 -7.98
CA LEU A 2 -19.00 -26.58 -7.11
C LEU A 2 -17.62 -26.12 -6.61
N PRO A 3 -17.41 -24.80 -6.40
CA PRO A 3 -16.20 -24.29 -5.79
C PRO A 3 -16.06 -24.82 -4.35
N HIS A 4 -14.85 -25.11 -3.95
CA HIS A 4 -14.54 -25.58 -2.61
C HIS A 4 -13.22 -25.04 -2.14
N SER A 5 -13.14 -24.62 -0.88
CA SER A 5 -11.89 -24.20 -0.25
C SER A 5 -11.76 -24.77 1.16
N ALA A 6 -10.55 -25.13 1.54
CA ALA A 6 -10.25 -25.68 2.86
C ALA A 6 -8.88 -25.24 3.36
N TYR A 7 -8.77 -25.13 4.68
CA TYR A 7 -7.49 -24.94 5.37
C TYR A 7 -7.13 -26.23 6.10
N SER A 8 -5.85 -26.61 6.03
CA SER A 8 -5.31 -27.75 6.77
C SER A 8 -3.93 -27.42 7.33
N GLU A 9 -3.47 -28.23 8.25
CA GLU A 9 -2.12 -28.12 8.78
C GLU A 9 -1.50 -29.48 9.03
N THR A 10 -0.18 -29.52 8.94
CA THR A 10 0.61 -30.71 9.23
C THR A 10 2.00 -30.33 9.75
N LEU A 11 2.64 -31.25 10.44
CA LEU A 11 4.05 -31.16 10.77
C LEU A 11 4.85 -31.89 9.68
N TYR A 12 5.68 -31.15 8.95
CA TYR A 12 6.49 -31.69 7.86
C TYR A 12 7.96 -31.42 8.10
N GLN A 13 8.82 -32.32 7.67
CA GLN A 13 10.27 -32.18 7.68
C GLN A 13 10.80 -32.48 6.29
N ALA A 14 11.36 -31.46 5.63
CA ALA A 14 12.13 -31.67 4.40
C ALA A 14 13.49 -32.31 4.71
N GLY A 15 14.08 -33.00 3.74
CA GLY A 15 15.36 -33.69 3.93
C GLY A 15 16.52 -32.79 4.38
N SER A 16 16.47 -31.51 4.05
CA SER A 16 17.47 -30.51 4.45
C SER A 16 17.18 -29.82 5.79
N TRP A 17 16.06 -30.13 6.44
CA TRP A 17 15.67 -29.45 7.70
C TRP A 17 16.13 -30.26 8.92
N SER A 18 16.65 -29.58 9.92
CA SER A 18 17.07 -30.17 11.19
C SER A 18 15.93 -30.70 12.04
N HIS A 19 14.70 -30.16 11.87
CA HIS A 19 13.51 -30.52 12.64
C HIS A 19 12.23 -30.29 11.84
N LYS A 20 11.15 -30.92 12.29
CA LYS A 20 9.80 -30.73 11.73
C LYS A 20 9.35 -29.28 11.92
N ARG A 21 8.68 -28.74 10.92
CA ARG A 21 8.06 -27.41 10.98
C ARG A 21 6.58 -27.52 10.71
N ARG A 22 5.82 -26.58 11.24
CA ARG A 22 4.40 -26.46 10.98
C ARG A 22 4.20 -25.93 9.57
N VAL A 23 3.40 -26.64 8.79
CA VAL A 23 3.03 -26.28 7.42
C VAL A 23 1.52 -26.11 7.39
N CYS A 24 1.07 -24.89 7.13
CA CYS A 24 -0.33 -24.57 6.90
C CYS A 24 -0.60 -24.63 5.39
N GLN A 25 -1.70 -25.22 4.99
CA GLN A 25 -2.08 -25.36 3.60
C GLN A 25 -3.46 -24.74 3.37
N PHE A 26 -3.59 -24.03 2.28
CA PHE A 26 -4.86 -23.57 1.73
C PHE A 26 -5.07 -24.24 0.39
N SER A 27 -6.17 -24.95 0.24
CA SER A 27 -6.56 -25.60 -1.00
C SER A 27 -7.85 -24.97 -1.52
N GLU A 28 -7.86 -24.59 -2.77
CA GLU A 28 -9.01 -23.99 -3.44
C GLU A 28 -9.26 -24.69 -4.77
N ARG A 29 -10.52 -25.02 -5.02
CA ARG A 29 -10.96 -25.46 -6.33
C ARG A 29 -12.00 -24.48 -6.85
N LYS A 30 -11.68 -23.82 -7.95
CA LYS A 30 -12.59 -22.90 -8.62
C LYS A 30 -13.67 -23.66 -9.39
N GLU A 31 -14.79 -22.99 -9.62
CA GLU A 31 -15.88 -23.57 -10.40
C GLU A 31 -15.38 -24.00 -11.79
N GLY A 32 -15.78 -25.20 -12.19
CA GLY A 32 -15.35 -25.79 -13.47
C GLY A 32 -13.99 -26.48 -13.46
N ASN A 33 -13.14 -26.28 -12.45
CA ASN A 33 -11.85 -26.94 -12.35
C ASN A 33 -11.95 -28.34 -11.74
N LEU A 34 -11.16 -29.28 -12.28
CA LEU A 34 -11.03 -30.64 -11.72
C LEU A 34 -10.02 -30.70 -10.57
N PHE A 35 -8.98 -29.88 -10.62
CA PHE A 35 -7.86 -29.90 -9.68
C PHE A 35 -7.96 -28.77 -8.65
N TYR A 36 -7.33 -29.00 -7.50
CA TYR A 36 -7.14 -28.02 -6.46
C TYR A 36 -5.85 -27.23 -6.69
N ASP A 37 -5.93 -25.93 -6.55
CA ASP A 37 -4.78 -25.08 -6.34
C ASP A 37 -4.40 -25.16 -4.86
N VAL A 38 -3.16 -25.55 -4.55
CA VAL A 38 -2.69 -25.70 -3.18
C VAL A 38 -1.54 -24.74 -2.92
N ILE A 39 -1.70 -23.91 -1.89
CA ILE A 39 -0.68 -23.00 -1.40
C ILE A 39 -0.23 -23.50 -0.03
N SER A 40 1.08 -23.63 0.17
CA SER A 40 1.67 -24.05 1.45
C SER A 40 2.48 -22.93 2.08
N LEU A 41 2.27 -22.70 3.36
CA LEU A 41 2.96 -21.71 4.18
C LEU A 41 3.66 -22.43 5.32
N VAL A 42 4.99 -22.27 5.40
CA VAL A 42 5.79 -22.80 6.51
C VAL A 42 5.92 -21.70 7.58
N THR A 43 5.62 -22.06 8.82
CA THR A 43 5.66 -21.12 9.95
C THR A 43 6.33 -21.72 11.18
N ASN A 44 6.93 -20.87 11.98
CA ASN A 44 7.41 -21.20 13.33
C ASN A 44 6.43 -20.76 14.42
N MET A 45 5.31 -20.13 14.06
CA MET A 45 4.29 -19.73 14.99
C MET A 45 3.53 -20.96 15.52
N THR A 46 3.41 -21.06 16.83
CA THR A 46 2.75 -22.18 17.51
C THR A 46 1.28 -21.90 17.81
N SER A 47 0.86 -20.62 17.77
CA SER A 47 -0.51 -20.19 18.07
C SER A 47 -1.27 -19.81 16.79
N GLY A 48 -2.58 -19.75 16.89
CA GLY A 48 -3.50 -19.43 15.79
C GLY A 48 -3.77 -20.61 14.85
N THR A 49 -4.84 -20.50 14.10
CA THR A 49 -5.26 -21.48 13.09
C THR A 49 -4.49 -21.32 11.79
N SER A 50 -4.57 -22.29 10.88
CA SER A 50 -4.02 -22.14 9.52
C SER A 50 -4.60 -20.94 8.80
N GLN A 51 -5.87 -20.62 8.99
CA GLN A 51 -6.53 -19.44 8.42
C GLN A 51 -5.89 -18.16 8.94
N ASP A 52 -5.61 -18.06 10.24
CA ASP A 52 -4.96 -16.88 10.84
C ASP A 52 -3.55 -16.67 10.26
N GLN A 53 -2.80 -17.76 10.05
CA GLN A 53 -1.46 -17.71 9.43
C GLN A 53 -1.53 -17.17 8.01
N PHE A 54 -2.51 -17.58 7.22
CA PHE A 54 -2.71 -17.06 5.87
C PHE A 54 -3.16 -15.60 5.85
N GLN A 55 -4.01 -15.18 6.81
CA GLN A 55 -4.40 -13.78 6.94
C GLN A 55 -3.20 -12.89 7.28
N LEU A 56 -2.37 -13.32 8.23
CA LEU A 56 -1.13 -12.62 8.58
C LEU A 56 -0.19 -12.51 7.37
N TYR A 57 0.01 -13.59 6.65
CA TYR A 57 0.86 -13.62 5.46
C TYR A 57 0.35 -12.72 4.33
N ARG A 58 -0.97 -12.64 4.14
CA ARG A 58 -1.59 -11.73 3.16
C ARG A 58 -1.30 -10.26 3.46
N GLY A 59 -1.10 -9.91 4.74
CA GLY A 59 -0.67 -8.56 5.14
C GLY A 59 0.67 -8.13 4.53
N ARG A 60 1.54 -9.09 4.17
CA ARG A 60 2.78 -8.82 3.43
C ARG A 60 2.52 -8.15 2.07
N GLY A 61 1.45 -8.52 1.37
CA GLY A 61 1.09 -7.91 0.09
C GLY A 61 0.80 -6.41 0.19
N GLN A 62 0.35 -5.93 1.34
CA GLN A 62 0.16 -4.49 1.57
C GLN A 62 1.50 -3.75 1.65
N ALA A 63 2.50 -4.33 2.31
CA ALA A 63 3.84 -3.74 2.35
C ALA A 63 4.45 -3.60 0.94
N GLU A 64 4.26 -4.62 0.09
CA GLU A 64 4.70 -4.58 -1.31
C GLU A 64 3.97 -3.47 -2.10
N ASN A 65 2.66 -3.28 -1.86
CA ASN A 65 1.90 -2.19 -2.47
C ASN A 65 2.40 -0.81 -2.00
N PHE A 66 2.71 -0.64 -0.72
CA PHE A 66 3.27 0.61 -0.20
C PHE A 66 4.64 0.93 -0.81
N ILE A 67 5.51 -0.08 -0.91
CA ILE A 67 6.82 0.06 -1.59
C ILE A 67 6.63 0.44 -3.06
N LYS A 68 5.69 -0.18 -3.75
CA LYS A 68 5.35 0.14 -5.14
C LYS A 68 4.86 1.59 -5.29
N GLU A 69 3.92 2.03 -4.45
CA GLU A 69 3.44 3.42 -4.45
C GLU A 69 4.55 4.42 -4.18
N MET A 70 5.43 4.13 -3.21
CA MET A 70 6.58 4.98 -2.91
C MET A 70 7.53 5.10 -4.12
N LYS A 71 7.82 4.00 -4.79
CA LYS A 71 8.65 4.00 -6.01
C LYS A 71 8.00 4.77 -7.14
N GLU A 72 6.77 4.48 -7.47
CA GLU A 72 6.04 5.08 -8.60
C GLU A 72 5.66 6.54 -8.37
N GLY A 73 5.30 6.90 -7.14
CA GLY A 73 4.80 8.22 -6.79
C GLY A 73 5.87 9.20 -6.32
N PHE A 74 6.91 8.71 -5.68
CA PHE A 74 7.93 9.54 -5.01
C PHE A 74 9.36 9.23 -5.43
N PHE A 75 9.55 8.37 -6.43
CA PHE A 75 10.86 8.00 -6.97
C PHE A 75 11.83 7.46 -5.91
N GLY A 76 11.31 6.69 -4.94
CA GLY A 76 12.09 6.16 -3.83
C GLY A 76 13.18 5.17 -4.22
N ASP A 77 13.13 4.63 -5.43
CA ASP A 77 14.12 3.72 -6.00
C ASP A 77 15.16 4.39 -6.92
N LYS A 78 15.07 5.72 -7.11
CA LYS A 78 16.02 6.43 -7.97
C LYS A 78 17.35 6.63 -7.27
N THR A 79 18.40 6.08 -7.86
CA THR A 79 19.78 6.19 -7.43
C THR A 79 20.59 6.91 -8.49
N ASP A 80 20.37 8.21 -8.63
CA ASP A 80 20.99 9.06 -9.66
C ASP A 80 22.25 9.79 -9.17
N SER A 81 22.69 9.51 -7.93
CA SER A 81 23.92 10.05 -7.38
C SER A 81 25.02 8.99 -7.34
N SER A 82 26.27 9.44 -7.54
CA SER A 82 27.46 8.59 -7.45
C SER A 82 27.84 8.19 -6.01
N THR A 83 27.23 8.82 -4.99
CA THR A 83 27.55 8.55 -3.58
C THR A 83 26.38 7.91 -2.85
N LEU A 84 26.67 6.89 -2.03
CA LEU A 84 25.68 6.18 -1.23
C LEU A 84 24.87 7.14 -0.33
N ILE A 85 25.55 8.02 0.38
CA ILE A 85 24.93 8.98 1.31
C ILE A 85 23.87 9.85 0.62
N LYS A 86 24.16 10.37 -0.57
CA LYS A 86 23.19 11.19 -1.32
C LYS A 86 21.95 10.39 -1.72
N ASN A 87 22.13 9.12 -2.11
CA ASN A 87 21.03 8.23 -2.47
C ASN A 87 20.19 7.87 -1.23
N GLU A 88 20.81 7.64 -0.06
CA GLU A 88 20.13 7.42 1.21
C GLU A 88 19.29 8.63 1.62
N VAL A 89 19.85 9.83 1.61
CA VAL A 89 19.11 11.07 1.91
C VAL A 89 17.92 11.23 0.97
N ARG A 90 18.10 10.99 -0.32
CA ARG A 90 17.02 11.04 -1.30
C ARG A 90 15.92 10.03 -1.00
N MET A 91 16.27 8.79 -0.68
CA MET A 91 15.31 7.75 -0.29
C MET A 91 14.55 8.15 0.98
N MET A 92 15.24 8.70 1.99
CA MET A 92 14.61 9.21 3.21
C MET A 92 13.60 10.34 2.90
N MET A 93 13.96 11.29 2.03
CA MET A 93 13.05 12.36 1.60
C MET A 93 11.82 11.80 0.88
N SER A 94 11.99 10.78 0.05
CA SER A 94 10.89 10.07 -0.60
C SER A 94 9.97 9.37 0.41
N CYS A 95 10.53 8.75 1.45
CA CYS A 95 9.76 8.15 2.54
C CYS A 95 8.96 9.20 3.33
N ILE A 96 9.57 10.34 3.64
CA ILE A 96 8.89 11.45 4.33
C ILE A 96 7.74 11.98 3.46
N ALA A 97 7.99 12.23 2.18
CA ALA A 97 6.98 12.71 1.25
C ALA A 97 5.82 11.70 1.11
N TYR A 98 6.11 10.40 1.10
CA TYR A 98 5.10 9.35 1.08
C TYR A 98 4.26 9.34 2.37
N ASN A 99 4.89 9.47 3.54
CA ASN A 99 4.16 9.55 4.81
C ASN A 99 3.26 10.80 4.89
N LEU A 100 3.74 11.95 4.39
CA LEU A 100 2.91 13.17 4.30
C LEU A 100 1.71 12.95 3.37
N TYR A 101 1.91 12.26 2.25
CA TYR A 101 0.81 11.89 1.37
C TYR A 101 -0.22 10.99 2.07
N LEU A 102 0.22 9.95 2.80
CA LEU A 102 -0.68 9.08 3.56
C LEU A 102 -1.44 9.87 4.63
N PHE A 103 -0.79 10.81 5.29
CA PHE A 103 -1.41 11.71 6.26
C PHE A 103 -2.48 12.60 5.62
N LEU A 104 -2.18 13.24 4.50
CA LEU A 104 -3.15 14.03 3.74
C LEU A 104 -4.34 13.19 3.26
N LYS A 105 -4.08 11.96 2.79
CA LYS A 105 -5.11 10.99 2.40
C LYS A 105 -6.04 10.65 3.57
N HIS A 106 -5.46 10.47 4.76
CA HIS A 106 -6.22 10.21 5.98
C HIS A 106 -7.08 11.40 6.38
N LEU A 107 -6.53 12.61 6.35
CA LEU A 107 -7.27 13.85 6.65
C LEU A 107 -8.40 14.10 5.65
N ALA A 108 -8.18 13.84 4.36
CA ALA A 108 -9.19 13.99 3.33
C ALA A 108 -10.37 13.01 3.53
N GLY A 109 -10.11 11.83 4.12
CA GLY A 109 -11.14 10.86 4.46
C GLY A 109 -11.87 10.25 3.26
N GLY A 110 -12.98 9.55 3.52
CA GLY A 110 -13.88 9.03 2.51
C GLY A 110 -13.19 8.29 1.36
N ASP A 111 -13.64 8.56 0.15
CA ASP A 111 -13.14 7.91 -1.07
C ASP A 111 -11.65 8.17 -1.35
N PHE A 112 -11.07 9.24 -0.77
CA PHE A 112 -9.66 9.55 -0.96
C PHE A 112 -8.74 8.49 -0.36
N GLN A 113 -9.18 7.76 0.67
CA GLN A 113 -8.37 6.72 1.32
C GLN A 113 -8.03 5.55 0.39
N THR A 114 -8.83 5.30 -0.64
CA THR A 114 -8.63 4.21 -1.61
C THR A 114 -7.85 4.63 -2.84
N LEU A 115 -7.64 5.94 -3.04
CA LEU A 115 -6.99 6.46 -4.25
C LEU A 115 -5.49 6.13 -4.28
N THR A 116 -4.99 5.84 -5.49
CA THR A 116 -3.55 5.80 -5.76
C THR A 116 -2.96 7.21 -5.74
N ILE A 117 -1.66 7.33 -5.52
CA ILE A 117 -0.96 8.64 -5.52
C ILE A 117 -1.18 9.43 -6.81
N LYS A 118 -1.18 8.78 -7.98
CA LYS A 118 -1.43 9.44 -9.27
C LYS A 118 -2.83 10.05 -9.32
N ARG A 119 -3.83 9.29 -8.87
CA ARG A 119 -5.23 9.76 -8.86
C ARG A 119 -5.44 10.86 -7.83
N PHE A 120 -4.86 10.71 -6.64
CA PHE A 120 -4.90 11.74 -5.60
C PHE A 120 -4.29 13.06 -6.07
N ARG A 121 -3.09 13.04 -6.66
CA ARG A 121 -2.45 14.24 -7.22
C ARG A 121 -3.32 14.90 -8.25
N HIS A 122 -3.90 14.12 -9.16
CA HIS A 122 -4.74 14.65 -10.22
C HIS A 122 -5.99 15.34 -9.67
N LEU A 123 -6.65 14.74 -8.71
CA LEU A 123 -7.91 15.25 -8.16
C LEU A 123 -7.69 16.39 -7.14
N PHE A 124 -6.61 16.34 -6.38
CA PHE A 124 -6.44 17.19 -5.21
C PHE A 124 -5.36 18.26 -5.38
N LEU A 125 -4.26 17.98 -6.08
CA LEU A 125 -3.14 18.91 -6.24
C LEU A 125 -3.10 19.61 -7.62
N HIS A 126 -3.58 18.96 -8.68
CA HIS A 126 -3.61 19.57 -10.01
C HIS A 126 -4.88 20.39 -10.20
N VAL A 127 -4.97 21.47 -9.44
CA VAL A 127 -6.14 22.36 -9.48
C VAL A 127 -5.77 23.65 -10.19
N VAL A 128 -6.68 24.12 -11.06
CA VAL A 128 -6.51 25.43 -11.71
C VAL A 128 -6.72 26.52 -10.66
N GLY A 129 -5.71 27.33 -10.47
CA GLY A 129 -5.75 28.45 -9.52
C GLY A 129 -4.95 29.65 -10.01
N LYS A 130 -5.27 30.80 -9.43
CA LYS A 130 -4.58 32.06 -9.69
C LYS A 130 -4.06 32.64 -8.38
N CYS A 131 -2.76 32.91 -8.30
CA CYS A 131 -2.18 33.64 -7.19
C CYS A 131 -2.39 35.15 -7.42
N VAL A 132 -3.07 35.80 -6.49
CA VAL A 132 -3.35 37.25 -6.54
C VAL A 132 -2.71 37.91 -5.34
N ARG A 133 -1.95 38.98 -5.59
CA ARG A 133 -1.39 39.82 -4.53
C ARG A 133 -2.29 41.01 -4.30
N THR A 134 -2.80 41.17 -3.08
CA THR A 134 -3.62 42.32 -2.69
C THR A 134 -2.98 42.96 -1.44
N GLY A 135 -2.33 44.10 -1.62
CA GLY A 135 -1.58 44.73 -0.55
C GLY A 135 -0.43 43.87 -0.05
N ARG A 136 -0.46 43.51 1.26
CA ARG A 136 0.54 42.65 1.92
C ARG A 136 0.17 41.15 1.91
N LYS A 137 -1.01 40.80 1.35
CA LYS A 137 -1.52 39.41 1.36
C LYS A 137 -1.37 38.76 -0.01
N GLN A 138 -1.02 37.49 0.00
CA GLN A 138 -1.09 36.65 -1.19
C GLN A 138 -2.30 35.75 -1.02
N LEU A 139 -3.16 35.71 -2.03
CA LEU A 139 -4.38 34.92 -2.05
C LEU A 139 -4.30 33.94 -3.21
N LEU A 140 -4.51 32.66 -2.91
CA LEU A 140 -4.71 31.63 -3.92
C LEU A 140 -6.21 31.53 -4.22
N LYS A 141 -6.62 31.95 -5.42
CA LYS A 141 -8.00 31.78 -5.89
C LYS A 141 -8.06 30.49 -6.69
N LEU A 142 -8.85 29.53 -6.24
CA LEU A 142 -9.11 28.28 -6.95
C LEU A 142 -10.29 28.46 -7.92
N SER A 143 -10.36 27.58 -8.93
CA SER A 143 -11.48 27.53 -9.85
C SER A 143 -12.79 27.27 -9.10
N SER A 144 -13.85 28.01 -9.43
CA SER A 144 -15.20 27.77 -8.88
C SER A 144 -15.80 26.41 -9.28
N LEU A 145 -15.24 25.77 -10.30
CA LEU A 145 -15.64 24.43 -10.75
C LEU A 145 -14.88 23.30 -10.01
N TYR A 146 -14.02 23.66 -9.06
CA TYR A 146 -13.27 22.64 -8.31
C TYR A 146 -14.18 21.97 -7.27
N THR A 147 -14.50 20.72 -7.51
CA THR A 147 -15.45 19.92 -6.73
C THR A 147 -15.06 19.76 -5.24
N TYR A 148 -13.75 19.80 -4.95
CA TYR A 148 -13.22 19.56 -3.59
C TYR A 148 -12.76 20.85 -2.90
N SER A 149 -13.29 22.02 -3.30
CA SER A 149 -12.91 23.34 -2.76
C SER A 149 -13.13 23.45 -1.25
N GLU A 150 -14.21 22.88 -0.72
CA GLU A 150 -14.52 22.89 0.71
C GLU A 150 -13.53 22.06 1.51
N LEU A 151 -13.25 20.83 1.04
CA LEU A 151 -12.25 19.96 1.64
C LEU A 151 -10.85 20.59 1.62
N PHE A 152 -10.47 21.18 0.49
CA PHE A 152 -9.20 21.87 0.35
C PHE A 152 -9.08 23.04 1.34
N SER A 153 -10.14 23.82 1.51
CA SER A 153 -10.20 24.93 2.47
C SER A 153 -10.13 24.45 3.91
N ALA A 154 -10.80 23.35 4.24
CA ALA A 154 -10.79 22.78 5.58
C ALA A 154 -9.40 22.23 6.00
N LEU A 155 -8.57 21.80 5.05
CA LEU A 155 -7.20 21.36 5.33
C LEU A 155 -6.21 22.51 5.56
N TYR A 156 -6.57 23.73 5.20
CA TYR A 156 -5.75 24.94 5.38
C TYR A 156 -6.24 25.89 6.49
N SER A 157 -7.35 25.56 7.15
CA SER A 157 -7.86 26.27 8.30
C SER A 157 -7.30 25.72 9.61
#